data_662e6697193cb8cb60ee1da4300c5991
#
_entry.id   662e6697193cb8cb60ee1da4300c5991
#
_cell.length_a   1.000
_cell.length_b   1.000
_cell.length_c   1.000
_cell.angle_alpha   90.00
_cell.angle_beta   90.00
_cell.angle_gamma   90.00
#
_symmetry.space_group_name_H-M   'P 1'
#
loop_
_entity.id
_entity.type
_entity.pdbx_description
1 polymer ?
#
loop_
_entity_poly.entity_id
_entity_poly.type
_entity_poly.pdbx_seq_one_letter_code
_entity_poly.pdbx_strand_id
1 'polypeptide(L)'
;MKLSIFIISILLSTVNVDLSEVRNDYKQAVKSETKAFELNSKLESISKNDKKVLVAYKGAVISITAKYKNSNKLKSTTFKKGVSLIEYAVENEVSNIEIRFVRLSIQQNSPKFLKYNKDIEVDKKFILNNFKNIRSNEFKNYLKGYILDSENFTKDEKNVILSQ
;
A
#
# COMPACT_ATOMS: atom_id res chain seq x y z
N MET A 1 12.44 -56.99 -3.19
CA MET A 1 12.86 -55.57 -3.14
C MET A 1 11.66 -54.75 -2.70
N LYS A 2 11.69 -54.20 -1.49
CA LYS A 2 10.63 -53.31 -0.99
C LYS A 2 11.06 -51.88 -1.28
N LEU A 3 10.33 -51.19 -2.15
CA LEU A 3 10.56 -49.78 -2.49
C LEU A 3 9.91 -48.90 -1.40
N SER A 4 10.73 -48.33 -0.51
CA SER A 4 10.27 -47.38 0.50
C SER A 4 10.11 -46.02 -0.16
N ILE A 5 8.87 -45.59 -0.36
CA ILE A 5 8.54 -44.22 -0.85
C ILE A 5 8.69 -43.26 0.33
N PHE A 6 9.75 -42.43 0.33
CA PHE A 6 9.91 -41.32 1.26
C PHE A 6 9.04 -40.17 0.74
N ILE A 7 7.91 -39.95 1.44
CA ILE A 7 7.09 -38.74 1.22
C ILE A 7 7.75 -37.60 1.99
N ILE A 8 8.48 -36.74 1.27
CA ILE A 8 8.99 -35.49 1.83
C ILE A 8 7.81 -34.52 1.91
N SER A 9 7.25 -34.38 3.11
CA SER A 9 6.25 -33.36 3.42
C SER A 9 6.95 -31.99 3.49
N ILE A 10 6.86 -31.21 2.40
CA ILE A 10 7.33 -29.83 2.40
C ILE A 10 6.32 -29.05 3.22
N LEU A 11 6.68 -28.74 4.48
CA LEU A 11 5.98 -27.76 5.30
C LEU A 11 6.15 -26.38 4.64
N LEU A 12 5.17 -25.97 3.84
CA LEU A 12 5.04 -24.59 3.41
C LEU A 12 4.72 -23.74 4.67
N SER A 13 5.76 -23.17 5.27
CA SER A 13 5.60 -22.13 6.30
C SER A 13 4.95 -20.92 5.62
N THR A 14 3.65 -20.75 5.78
CA THR A 14 2.97 -19.51 5.40
C THR A 14 3.49 -18.41 6.33
N VAL A 15 4.39 -17.58 5.84
CA VAL A 15 4.77 -16.36 6.55
C VAL A 15 3.52 -15.49 6.63
N ASN A 16 2.90 -15.50 7.80
CA ASN A 16 1.72 -14.68 8.03
C ASN A 16 2.17 -13.24 8.29
N VAL A 17 2.17 -12.42 7.23
CA VAL A 17 2.52 -11.00 7.33
C VAL A 17 1.40 -10.27 8.07
N ASP A 18 1.70 -9.71 9.24
CA ASP A 18 0.74 -8.94 10.02
C ASP A 18 0.49 -7.56 9.38
N LEU A 19 -0.76 -7.27 9.10
CA LEU A 19 -1.17 -6.01 8.48
C LEU A 19 -0.94 -4.79 9.39
N SER A 20 -1.03 -4.95 10.72
CA SER A 20 -0.74 -3.88 11.68
C SER A 20 0.73 -3.46 11.63
N GLU A 21 1.63 -4.45 11.59
CA GLU A 21 3.06 -4.20 11.41
C GLU A 21 3.34 -3.53 10.07
N VAL A 22 2.71 -4.00 8.97
CA VAL A 22 2.89 -3.41 7.64
C VAL A 22 2.48 -1.94 7.62
N ARG A 23 1.38 -1.57 8.26
CA ARG A 23 0.94 -0.17 8.38
C ARG A 23 1.98 0.69 9.10
N ASN A 24 2.53 0.17 10.19
CA ASN A 24 3.55 0.87 10.97
C ASN A 24 4.85 1.05 10.18
N ASP A 25 5.30 -0.02 9.53
CA ASP A 25 6.50 0.01 8.70
C ASP A 25 6.32 0.94 7.49
N TYR A 26 5.11 0.98 6.90
CA TYR A 26 4.80 1.88 5.78
C TYR A 26 4.93 3.36 6.14
N LYS A 27 4.49 3.76 7.35
CA LYS A 27 4.66 5.14 7.85
C LYS A 27 6.14 5.54 7.89
N GLN A 28 7.02 4.60 8.20
CA GLN A 28 8.46 4.83 8.27
C GLN A 28 9.10 4.77 6.88
N ALA A 29 8.63 3.85 6.02
CA ALA A 29 9.14 3.65 4.67
C ALA A 29 9.01 4.90 3.77
N VAL A 30 7.95 5.71 3.95
CA VAL A 30 7.79 6.96 3.19
C VAL A 30 8.85 8.00 3.51
N LYS A 31 9.47 7.93 4.71
CA LYS A 31 10.44 8.90 5.24
C LYS A 31 11.88 8.43 5.22
N SER A 32 12.13 7.12 5.07
CA SER A 32 13.46 6.51 5.21
C SER A 32 13.72 5.49 4.12
N GLU A 33 14.87 5.64 3.43
CA GLU A 33 15.35 4.67 2.44
C GLU A 33 15.49 3.28 3.04
N THR A 34 16.19 3.16 4.16
CA THR A 34 16.41 1.87 4.85
C THR A 34 15.09 1.20 5.17
N LYS A 35 14.13 1.94 5.74
CA LYS A 35 12.81 1.40 6.08
C LYS A 35 11.99 1.00 4.84
N ALA A 36 12.14 1.71 3.73
CA ALA A 36 11.50 1.32 2.48
C ALA A 36 12.05 -0.02 1.96
N PHE A 37 13.36 -0.25 2.03
CA PHE A 37 13.95 -1.53 1.62
C PHE A 37 13.64 -2.66 2.60
N GLU A 38 13.62 -2.40 3.91
CA GLU A 38 13.21 -3.38 4.93
C GLU A 38 11.78 -3.85 4.68
N LEU A 39 10.84 -2.93 4.51
CA LEU A 39 9.43 -3.28 4.21
C LEU A 39 9.30 -3.98 2.85
N ASN A 40 10.05 -3.55 1.83
CA ASN A 40 10.06 -4.22 0.53
C ASN A 40 10.50 -5.69 0.66
N SER A 41 11.53 -5.97 1.47
CA SER A 41 12.00 -7.34 1.74
C SER A 41 10.96 -8.14 2.55
N LYS A 42 10.34 -7.54 3.57
CA LYS A 42 9.26 -8.16 4.36
C LYS A 42 8.10 -8.61 3.47
N LEU A 43 7.76 -7.83 2.45
CA LEU A 43 6.66 -8.11 1.53
C LEU A 43 7.09 -8.90 0.28
N GLU A 44 8.33 -9.40 0.21
CA GLU A 44 8.85 -10.08 -0.98
C GLU A 44 8.01 -11.30 -1.38
N SER A 45 7.60 -12.11 -0.40
CA SER A 45 6.78 -13.32 -0.61
C SER A 45 5.33 -13.04 -1.01
N ILE A 46 4.82 -11.83 -0.78
CA ILE A 46 3.44 -11.46 -1.13
C ILE A 46 3.25 -11.52 -2.65
N SER A 47 2.21 -12.21 -3.08
CA SER A 47 1.82 -12.41 -4.46
C SER A 47 0.42 -11.85 -4.74
N LYS A 48 -0.01 -11.84 -5.99
CA LYS A 48 -1.38 -11.44 -6.36
C LYS A 48 -2.48 -12.33 -5.77
N ASN A 49 -2.15 -13.53 -5.28
CA ASN A 49 -3.10 -14.46 -4.67
C ASN A 49 -3.35 -14.16 -3.18
N ASP A 50 -2.50 -13.34 -2.56
CA ASP A 50 -2.63 -12.95 -1.17
C ASP A 50 -3.69 -11.85 -0.97
N LYS A 51 -3.92 -11.45 0.29
CA LYS A 51 -4.83 -10.35 0.65
C LYS A 51 -4.50 -9.11 -0.19
N LYS A 52 -5.48 -8.55 -0.89
CA LYS A 52 -5.26 -7.44 -1.84
C LYS A 52 -4.69 -6.20 -1.16
N VAL A 53 -5.00 -5.97 0.10
CA VAL A 53 -4.39 -4.88 0.87
C VAL A 53 -2.87 -5.06 1.04
N LEU A 54 -2.37 -6.28 1.24
CA LEU A 54 -0.92 -6.56 1.28
C LEU A 54 -0.28 -6.38 -0.10
N VAL A 55 -0.99 -6.76 -1.17
CA VAL A 55 -0.54 -6.53 -2.55
C VAL A 55 -0.42 -5.03 -2.84
N ALA A 56 -1.38 -4.22 -2.35
CA ALA A 56 -1.33 -2.77 -2.46
C ALA A 56 -0.11 -2.18 -1.73
N TYR A 57 0.15 -2.58 -0.48
CA TYR A 57 1.33 -2.14 0.27
C TYR A 57 2.65 -2.58 -0.38
N LYS A 58 2.72 -3.81 -0.93
CA LYS A 58 3.87 -4.25 -1.73
C LYS A 58 4.08 -3.32 -2.93
N GLY A 59 3.03 -3.02 -3.67
CA GLY A 59 3.07 -2.09 -4.78
C GLY A 59 3.54 -0.70 -4.37
N ALA A 60 3.02 -0.20 -3.25
CA ALA A 60 3.38 1.11 -2.72
C ALA A 60 4.86 1.18 -2.33
N VAL A 61 5.37 0.20 -1.57
CA VAL A 61 6.78 0.23 -1.17
C VAL A 61 7.73 0.05 -2.36
N ILE A 62 7.40 -0.77 -3.37
CA ILE A 62 8.15 -0.84 -4.62
C ILE A 62 8.19 0.54 -5.30
N SER A 63 7.04 1.26 -5.35
CA SER A 63 6.97 2.61 -5.91
C SER A 63 7.84 3.62 -5.13
N ILE A 64 7.89 3.50 -3.80
CA ILE A 64 8.75 4.32 -2.95
C ILE A 64 10.23 4.03 -3.22
N THR A 65 10.64 2.76 -3.32
CA THR A 65 12.04 2.40 -3.58
C THR A 65 12.53 2.86 -4.96
N ALA A 66 11.62 3.19 -5.88
CA ALA A 66 11.98 3.69 -7.20
C ALA A 66 12.83 4.98 -7.14
N LYS A 67 12.58 5.88 -6.16
CA LYS A 67 13.33 7.13 -6.01
C LYS A 67 14.84 6.92 -5.74
N TYR A 68 15.20 5.76 -5.18
CA TYR A 68 16.57 5.41 -4.82
C TYR A 68 17.34 4.63 -5.92
N LYS A 69 16.74 4.39 -7.08
CA LYS A 69 17.40 3.72 -8.21
C LYS A 69 18.38 4.65 -8.93
N ASN A 70 19.45 4.08 -9.47
CA ASN A 70 20.60 4.83 -10.01
C ASN A 70 20.36 5.50 -11.38
N SER A 71 19.29 5.16 -12.09
CA SER A 71 18.98 5.76 -13.40
C SER A 71 17.50 6.08 -13.55
N ASN A 72 17.19 7.08 -14.38
CA ASN A 72 15.80 7.46 -14.67
C ASN A 72 14.99 6.32 -15.28
N LYS A 73 15.62 5.48 -16.09
CA LYS A 73 15.00 4.27 -16.65
C LYS A 73 14.59 3.30 -15.55
N LEU A 74 15.50 3.01 -14.60
CA LEU A 74 15.22 2.11 -13.48
C LEU A 74 14.19 2.72 -12.52
N LYS A 75 14.26 4.03 -12.24
CA LYS A 75 13.24 4.74 -11.44
C LYS A 75 11.85 4.55 -12.06
N SER A 76 11.69 4.85 -13.34
CA SER A 76 10.41 4.73 -14.04
C SER A 76 9.91 3.29 -14.09
N THR A 77 10.77 2.32 -14.42
CA THR A 77 10.37 0.91 -14.51
C THR A 77 9.97 0.35 -13.14
N THR A 78 10.74 0.66 -12.08
CA THR A 78 10.42 0.23 -10.72
C THR A 78 9.11 0.85 -10.23
N PHE A 79 8.91 2.15 -10.47
CA PHE A 79 7.65 2.83 -10.13
C PHE A 79 6.45 2.18 -10.82
N LYS A 80 6.52 1.96 -12.13
CA LYS A 80 5.44 1.31 -12.90
C LYS A 80 5.14 -0.10 -12.41
N LYS A 81 6.17 -0.88 -12.02
CA LYS A 81 5.99 -2.20 -11.40
C LYS A 81 5.17 -2.10 -10.11
N GLY A 82 5.51 -1.15 -9.25
CA GLY A 82 4.75 -0.93 -8.00
C GLY A 82 3.31 -0.51 -8.27
N VAL A 83 3.11 0.49 -9.14
CA VAL A 83 1.78 0.97 -9.52
C VAL A 83 0.90 -0.15 -10.07
N SER A 84 1.44 -1.06 -10.89
CA SER A 84 0.65 -2.17 -11.44
C SER A 84 0.08 -3.10 -10.38
N LEU A 85 0.75 -3.25 -9.23
CA LEU A 85 0.24 -4.03 -8.10
C LEU A 85 -0.83 -3.26 -7.32
N ILE A 86 -0.67 -1.94 -7.17
CA ILE A 86 -1.67 -1.08 -6.54
C ILE A 86 -2.98 -1.12 -7.34
N GLU A 87 -2.91 -0.87 -8.65
CA GLU A 87 -4.10 -0.89 -9.51
C GLU A 87 -4.75 -2.28 -9.54
N TYR A 88 -3.96 -3.35 -9.61
CA TYR A 88 -4.48 -4.70 -9.49
C TYR A 88 -5.27 -4.91 -8.18
N ALA A 89 -4.75 -4.41 -7.05
CA ALA A 89 -5.46 -4.51 -5.78
C ALA A 89 -6.76 -3.71 -5.77
N VAL A 90 -6.76 -2.49 -6.33
CA VAL A 90 -7.96 -1.64 -6.46
C VAL A 90 -9.02 -2.30 -7.34
N GLU A 91 -8.63 -2.88 -8.48
CA GLU A 91 -9.54 -3.56 -9.41
C GLU A 91 -10.20 -4.79 -8.77
N ASN A 92 -9.49 -5.51 -7.89
CA ASN A 92 -10.01 -6.73 -7.26
C ASN A 92 -10.76 -6.48 -5.94
N GLU A 93 -10.58 -5.33 -5.29
CA GLU A 93 -11.30 -4.92 -4.09
C GLU A 93 -11.67 -3.43 -4.15
N VAL A 94 -12.54 -3.07 -5.09
CA VAL A 94 -12.92 -1.68 -5.43
C VAL A 94 -13.48 -0.88 -4.25
N SER A 95 -14.07 -1.56 -3.26
CA SER A 95 -14.69 -0.95 -2.08
C SER A 95 -13.78 -0.95 -0.85
N ASN A 96 -12.53 -1.38 -0.97
CA ASN A 96 -11.59 -1.42 0.14
C ASN A 96 -10.97 -0.04 0.38
N ILE A 97 -11.34 0.60 1.49
CA ILE A 97 -10.91 1.96 1.84
C ILE A 97 -9.38 2.03 2.02
N GLU A 98 -8.79 1.00 2.60
CA GLU A 98 -7.35 0.98 2.85
C GLU A 98 -6.53 0.86 1.56
N ILE A 99 -6.99 0.07 0.60
CA ILE A 99 -6.37 -0.01 -0.73
C ILE A 99 -6.48 1.34 -1.46
N ARG A 100 -7.64 2.01 -1.39
CA ARG A 100 -7.82 3.37 -1.94
C ARG A 100 -6.90 4.38 -1.27
N PHE A 101 -6.75 4.30 0.05
CA PHE A 101 -5.79 5.14 0.79
C PHE A 101 -4.35 4.90 0.34
N VAL A 102 -3.92 3.63 0.18
CA VAL A 102 -2.58 3.29 -0.30
C VAL A 102 -2.33 3.88 -1.69
N ARG A 103 -3.30 3.75 -2.62
CA ARG A 103 -3.21 4.38 -3.95
C ARG A 103 -3.10 5.90 -3.85
N LEU A 104 -3.99 6.53 -3.10
CA LEU A 104 -4.00 7.98 -2.89
C LEU A 104 -2.65 8.48 -2.37
N SER A 105 -2.08 7.81 -1.38
CA SER A 105 -0.79 8.20 -0.78
C SER A 105 0.37 8.19 -1.79
N ILE A 106 0.38 7.22 -2.71
CA ILE A 106 1.38 7.18 -3.78
C ILE A 106 1.10 8.23 -4.85
N GLN A 107 -0.16 8.44 -5.24
CA GLN A 107 -0.53 9.43 -6.25
C GLN A 107 -0.19 10.86 -5.81
N GLN A 108 -0.49 11.22 -4.56
CA GLN A 108 -0.22 12.56 -4.01
C GLN A 108 1.27 12.88 -3.91
N ASN A 109 2.10 11.86 -3.72
CA ASN A 109 3.55 12.01 -3.55
C ASN A 109 4.36 11.68 -4.82
N SER A 110 3.69 11.39 -5.94
CA SER A 110 4.35 11.03 -7.19
C SER A 110 4.70 12.28 -8.01
N PRO A 111 5.92 12.33 -8.62
CA PRO A 111 6.27 13.39 -9.54
C PRO A 111 5.30 13.49 -10.70
N LYS A 112 4.89 14.72 -11.08
CA LYS A 112 3.88 14.97 -12.12
C LYS A 112 4.23 14.34 -13.48
N PHE A 113 5.52 14.24 -13.82
CA PHE A 113 5.94 13.64 -15.10
C PHE A 113 5.63 12.13 -15.20
N LEU A 114 5.40 11.44 -14.08
CA LEU A 114 4.98 10.03 -14.07
C LEU A 114 3.49 9.86 -14.43
N LYS A 115 2.72 10.95 -14.44
CA LYS A 115 1.28 10.98 -14.81
C LYS A 115 0.43 9.97 -14.02
N TYR A 116 0.77 9.75 -12.75
CA TYR A 116 0.04 8.86 -11.85
C TYR A 116 -0.72 9.65 -10.79
N ASN A 117 -1.67 10.48 -11.20
CA ASN A 117 -2.43 11.38 -10.33
C ASN A 117 -3.90 11.55 -10.73
N LYS A 118 -4.39 10.72 -11.65
CA LYS A 118 -5.74 10.89 -12.24
C LYS A 118 -6.89 10.56 -11.29
N ASP A 119 -6.66 9.70 -10.29
CA ASP A 119 -7.71 9.19 -9.41
C ASP A 119 -7.70 9.84 -8.00
N ILE A 120 -6.87 10.87 -7.77
CA ILE A 120 -6.72 11.54 -6.47
C ILE A 120 -8.09 11.99 -5.93
N GLU A 121 -8.87 12.74 -6.69
CA GLU A 121 -10.15 13.25 -6.24
C GLU A 121 -11.20 12.15 -6.06
N VAL A 122 -11.15 11.12 -6.90
CA VAL A 122 -12.02 9.95 -6.78
C VAL A 122 -11.74 9.20 -5.47
N ASP A 123 -10.47 8.97 -5.15
CA ASP A 123 -10.09 8.26 -3.94
C ASP A 123 -10.34 9.10 -2.69
N LYS A 124 -10.04 10.42 -2.71
CA LYS A 124 -10.38 11.33 -1.61
C LYS A 124 -11.87 11.26 -1.29
N LYS A 125 -12.73 11.47 -2.29
CA LYS A 125 -14.18 11.44 -2.13
C LYS A 125 -14.66 10.09 -1.59
N PHE A 126 -14.13 8.99 -2.13
CA PHE A 126 -14.47 7.65 -1.67
C PHE A 126 -14.11 7.44 -0.20
N ILE A 127 -12.89 7.83 0.21
CA ILE A 127 -12.40 7.72 1.58
C ILE A 127 -13.28 8.54 2.53
N LEU A 128 -13.53 9.82 2.22
CA LEU A 128 -14.33 10.72 3.06
C LEU A 128 -15.76 10.18 3.28
N ASN A 129 -16.39 9.71 2.21
CA ASN A 129 -17.77 9.19 2.27
C ASN A 129 -17.89 7.88 3.05
N ASN A 130 -16.82 7.10 3.12
CA ASN A 130 -16.81 5.77 3.74
C ASN A 130 -16.02 5.72 5.06
N PHE A 131 -15.45 6.82 5.53
CA PHE A 131 -14.59 6.85 6.71
C PHE A 131 -15.27 6.27 7.96
N LYS A 132 -16.55 6.58 8.19
CA LYS A 132 -17.34 6.04 9.30
C LYS A 132 -17.46 4.51 9.29
N ASN A 133 -17.34 3.89 8.12
CA ASN A 133 -17.49 2.44 7.93
C ASN A 133 -16.20 1.66 8.25
N ILE A 134 -15.11 2.34 8.59
CA ILE A 134 -13.84 1.69 8.94
C ILE A 134 -14.00 0.98 10.29
N ARG A 135 -13.83 -0.36 10.28
CA ARG A 135 -13.97 -1.19 11.47
C ARG A 135 -12.71 -1.25 12.34
N SER A 136 -11.53 -1.18 11.73
CA SER A 136 -10.26 -1.19 12.45
C SER A 136 -10.00 0.19 13.06
N ASN A 137 -10.05 0.31 14.39
CA ASN A 137 -9.72 1.54 15.08
C ASN A 137 -8.29 2.01 14.82
N GLU A 138 -7.35 1.08 14.73
CA GLU A 138 -5.95 1.37 14.41
C GLU A 138 -5.84 2.04 13.03
N PHE A 139 -6.44 1.42 12.00
CA PHE A 139 -6.42 2.00 10.64
C PHE A 139 -7.20 3.30 10.57
N LYS A 140 -8.36 3.39 11.26
CA LYS A 140 -9.15 4.63 11.32
C LYS A 140 -8.34 5.79 11.89
N ASN A 141 -7.65 5.57 13.00
CA ASN A 141 -6.80 6.59 13.62
C ASN A 141 -5.61 6.97 12.74
N TYR A 142 -4.99 5.98 12.08
CA TYR A 142 -3.91 6.25 11.13
C TYR A 142 -4.39 7.12 9.97
N LEU A 143 -5.49 6.75 9.33
CA LEU A 143 -6.04 7.48 8.20
C LEU A 143 -6.51 8.90 8.62
N LYS A 144 -7.12 9.02 9.81
CA LYS A 144 -7.51 10.32 10.39
C LYS A 144 -6.28 11.23 10.53
N GLY A 145 -5.20 10.76 11.13
CA GLY A 145 -3.95 11.51 11.25
C GLY A 145 -3.41 11.93 9.89
N TYR A 146 -3.34 11.00 8.93
CA TYR A 146 -2.90 11.30 7.57
C TYR A 146 -3.72 12.43 6.92
N ILE A 147 -5.05 12.39 7.02
CA ILE A 147 -5.93 13.39 6.42
C ILE A 147 -5.72 14.77 7.08
N LEU A 148 -5.63 14.80 8.41
CA LEU A 148 -5.48 16.05 9.16
C LEU A 148 -4.13 16.73 8.92
N ASP A 149 -3.06 15.93 8.76
CA ASP A 149 -1.70 16.44 8.53
C ASP A 149 -1.45 16.81 7.05
N SER A 150 -2.21 16.22 6.11
CA SER A 150 -1.99 16.42 4.68
C SER A 150 -2.46 17.80 4.21
N GLU A 151 -1.62 18.46 3.41
CA GLU A 151 -1.99 19.71 2.70
C GLU A 151 -2.93 19.44 1.50
N ASN A 152 -3.08 18.20 1.09
CA ASN A 152 -3.92 17.81 -0.05
C ASN A 152 -5.42 17.71 0.31
N PHE A 153 -5.79 17.90 1.59
CA PHE A 153 -7.17 17.96 2.03
C PHE A 153 -7.54 19.39 2.46
N THR A 154 -8.70 19.85 1.99
CA THR A 154 -9.24 21.17 2.35
C THR A 154 -9.69 21.21 3.83
N LYS A 155 -9.92 22.41 4.35
CA LYS A 155 -10.47 22.57 5.71
C LYS A 155 -11.83 21.88 5.87
N ASP A 156 -12.69 21.95 4.86
CA ASP A 156 -14.02 21.35 4.89
C ASP A 156 -13.92 19.80 4.89
N GLU A 157 -13.04 19.24 4.07
CA GLU A 157 -12.78 17.79 4.06
C GLU A 157 -12.22 17.30 5.42
N LYS A 158 -11.34 18.08 6.06
CA LYS A 158 -10.83 17.78 7.40
C LYS A 158 -11.94 17.86 8.46
N ASN A 159 -12.82 18.86 8.37
CA ASN A 159 -13.96 19.01 9.28
C ASN A 159 -14.92 17.81 9.17
N VAL A 160 -15.16 17.28 7.98
CA VAL A 160 -15.95 16.04 7.79
C VAL A 160 -15.36 14.88 8.60
N ILE A 161 -14.04 14.75 8.63
CA ILE A 161 -13.35 13.67 9.36
C ILE A 161 -13.36 13.91 10.88
N LEU A 162 -13.31 15.18 11.32
CA LEU A 162 -13.37 15.53 12.75
C LEU A 162 -14.74 15.26 13.35
N SER A 163 -15.80 15.33 12.54
CA SER A 163 -17.19 15.07 12.97
C SER A 163 -17.57 13.59 12.99
N GLN A 164 -16.69 12.66 12.56
CA GLN A 164 -16.89 11.21 12.47
C GLN A 164 -15.99 10.45 13.46
#